data_05e17787403dd2a8cf80860fa5c69679
#
_entry.id   05e17787403dd2a8cf80860fa5c69679
#
_cell.length_a   1.000
_cell.length_b   1.000
_cell.length_c   1.000
_cell.angle_alpha   90.00
_cell.angle_beta   90.00
_cell.angle_gamma   90.00
#
_symmetry.space_group_name_H-M   'P 1'
#
loop_
_entity.id
_entity.type
_entity.pdbx_description
1 polymer ?
#
loop_
_entity_poly.entity_id
_entity_poly.type
_entity_poly.pdbx_seq_one_letter_code
_entity_poly.pdbx_strand_id
1 'polypeptide(L)'
;MLTQIEWDWETGSREIADISQWQSKFNWVEEPCVSPNGETIAAIVNLAEGEFNVCVNGENWETVFDKIWYLRFAPDGRLAAFVSEMGEWTVAVDGQPWDHKFGYVWNLMFSPEGNNIAVAVQQDMAYGIAINNVVWEDTFSNLTNPILSPDGTRTAAAVQVADFGEGEIHKFQEGVFSAALDGKT
;
A
#
# COMPACT_ATOMS: atom_id res chain seq x y z
N MET A 1 2.58 22.40 11.66
CA MET A 1 3.62 22.25 12.71
C MET A 1 3.93 20.77 12.76
N LEU A 2 5.15 20.37 12.43
CA LEU A 2 5.58 19.00 12.66
C LEU A 2 5.55 18.77 14.17
N THR A 3 4.70 17.89 14.66
CA THR A 3 4.74 17.41 16.02
C THR A 3 6.11 16.83 16.26
N GLN A 4 6.87 17.44 17.14
CA GLN A 4 8.15 16.93 17.56
C GLN A 4 7.86 15.62 18.29
N ILE A 5 8.23 14.50 17.66
CA ILE A 5 8.23 13.19 18.34
C ILE A 5 9.23 13.36 19.48
N GLU A 6 8.79 13.24 20.72
CA GLU A 6 9.69 13.17 21.86
C GLU A 6 10.49 11.87 21.73
N TRP A 7 11.75 12.01 21.33
CA TRP A 7 12.68 10.90 21.28
C TRP A 7 13.11 10.53 22.67
N ASP A 8 12.95 9.27 23.04
CA ASP A 8 13.61 8.72 24.20
C ASP A 8 15.10 8.51 23.88
N TRP A 9 15.95 9.31 24.49
CA TRP A 9 17.40 9.25 24.33
C TRP A 9 18.08 8.36 25.36
N GLU A 10 17.33 7.72 26.26
CA GLU A 10 17.87 6.76 27.19
C GLU A 10 18.26 5.48 26.47
N THR A 11 19.52 5.05 26.66
CA THR A 11 19.99 3.80 26.07
C THR A 11 19.44 2.62 26.84
N GLY A 12 18.69 1.78 26.15
CA GLY A 12 18.13 0.55 26.71
C GLY A 12 17.78 -0.43 25.61
N SER A 13 17.45 -1.64 26.00
CA SER A 13 16.84 -2.63 25.14
C SER A 13 15.58 -3.18 25.81
N ARG A 14 14.52 -3.31 25.03
CA ARG A 14 13.28 -3.94 25.47
C ARG A 14 12.86 -4.98 24.44
N GLU A 15 12.54 -6.17 24.91
CA GLU A 15 11.90 -7.17 24.07
C GLU A 15 10.42 -6.80 23.90
N ILE A 16 9.98 -6.62 22.66
CA ILE A 16 8.60 -6.27 22.33
C ILE A 16 7.83 -7.55 21.96
N ALA A 17 8.48 -8.45 21.23
CA ALA A 17 7.92 -9.73 20.84
C ALA A 17 9.03 -10.73 20.51
N ASP A 18 8.80 -12.00 20.82
CA ASP A 18 9.63 -13.11 20.36
C ASP A 18 9.05 -13.69 19.08
N ILE A 19 9.59 -13.29 17.94
CA ILE A 19 9.19 -13.79 16.63
C ILE A 19 9.75 -15.17 16.29
N SER A 20 10.65 -15.71 17.11
CA SER A 20 11.21 -17.06 16.87
C SER A 20 10.14 -18.15 16.92
N GLN A 21 9.11 -17.95 17.73
CA GLN A 21 7.97 -18.85 17.82
C GLN A 21 7.07 -18.81 16.57
N TRP A 22 7.09 -17.71 15.81
CA TRP A 22 6.28 -17.61 14.60
C TRP A 22 6.73 -18.58 13.51
N GLN A 23 8.04 -18.89 13.44
CA GLN A 23 8.59 -19.85 12.49
C GLN A 23 8.09 -21.29 12.74
N SER A 24 7.64 -21.61 13.96
CA SER A 24 7.04 -22.90 14.29
C SER A 24 5.50 -22.92 14.12
N LYS A 25 4.87 -21.73 14.13
CA LYS A 25 3.42 -21.56 14.03
C LYS A 25 2.95 -21.44 12.57
N PHE A 26 3.79 -20.86 11.71
CA PHE A 26 3.46 -20.55 10.31
C PHE A 26 4.37 -21.29 9.36
N ASN A 27 3.93 -21.56 8.12
CA ASN A 27 4.76 -22.19 7.11
C ASN A 27 5.97 -21.31 6.75
N TRP A 28 5.77 -19.98 6.68
CA TRP A 28 6.84 -18.98 6.61
C TRP A 28 6.36 -17.61 7.08
N VAL A 29 7.33 -16.71 7.32
CA VAL A 29 7.12 -15.34 7.79
C VAL A 29 7.92 -14.40 6.90
N GLU A 30 7.28 -13.37 6.39
CA GLU A 30 7.85 -12.41 5.44
C GLU A 30 7.61 -10.96 5.86
N GLU A 31 8.41 -10.04 5.34
CA GLU A 31 8.29 -8.59 5.53
C GLU A 31 8.05 -8.14 6.98
N PRO A 32 8.86 -8.56 7.97
CA PRO A 32 8.67 -8.08 9.33
C PRO A 32 8.89 -6.57 9.38
N CYS A 33 7.98 -5.86 10.06
CA CYS A 33 8.06 -4.43 10.26
C CYS A 33 7.65 -4.04 11.69
N VAL A 34 8.12 -2.88 12.14
CA VAL A 34 7.87 -2.35 13.49
C VAL A 34 7.13 -1.04 13.36
N SER A 35 6.17 -0.81 14.24
CA SER A 35 5.39 0.42 14.30
C SER A 35 6.26 1.65 14.62
N PRO A 36 5.84 2.87 14.23
CA PRO A 36 6.60 4.09 14.47
C PRO A 36 6.95 4.34 15.95
N ASN A 37 6.09 3.90 16.86
CA ASN A 37 6.35 4.02 18.32
C ASN A 37 7.18 2.86 18.90
N GLY A 38 7.55 1.86 18.08
CA GLY A 38 8.34 0.71 18.52
C GLY A 38 7.60 -0.30 19.40
N GLU A 39 6.26 -0.22 19.55
CA GLU A 39 5.49 -1.06 20.47
C GLU A 39 4.84 -2.27 19.79
N THR A 40 4.81 -2.28 18.46
CA THR A 40 4.11 -3.32 17.70
C THR A 40 5.03 -3.87 16.61
N ILE A 41 5.07 -5.18 16.50
CA ILE A 41 5.69 -5.88 15.38
C ILE A 41 4.62 -6.59 14.55
N ALA A 42 4.75 -6.50 13.25
CA ALA A 42 3.88 -7.21 12.31
C ALA A 42 4.70 -7.90 11.23
N ALA A 43 4.18 -8.98 10.68
CA ALA A 43 4.75 -9.65 9.52
C ALA A 43 3.66 -10.35 8.71
N ILE A 44 3.91 -10.53 7.43
CA ILE A 44 3.12 -11.41 6.57
C ILE A 44 3.43 -12.85 6.97
N VAL A 45 2.39 -13.66 7.13
CA VAL A 45 2.50 -15.07 7.49
C VAL A 45 1.73 -15.94 6.51
N ASN A 46 2.26 -17.11 6.19
CA ASN A 46 1.56 -18.10 5.40
C ASN A 46 0.96 -19.16 6.33
N LEU A 47 -0.34 -19.35 6.23
CA LEU A 47 -1.10 -20.33 7.02
C LEU A 47 -1.20 -21.68 6.33
N ALA A 48 -1.46 -21.67 5.01
CA ALA A 48 -1.57 -22.82 4.13
C ALA A 48 -1.27 -22.40 2.68
N GLU A 49 -1.30 -23.34 1.75
CA GLU A 49 -1.14 -23.06 0.32
C GLU A 49 -2.24 -22.08 -0.15
N GLY A 50 -1.83 -20.89 -0.65
CA GLY A 50 -2.75 -19.84 -1.07
C GLY A 50 -3.47 -19.11 0.07
N GLU A 51 -3.08 -19.32 1.32
CA GLU A 51 -3.66 -18.65 2.49
C GLU A 51 -2.62 -17.81 3.21
N PHE A 52 -2.75 -16.50 3.07
CA PHE A 52 -1.88 -15.51 3.70
C PHE A 52 -2.65 -14.66 4.71
N ASN A 53 -1.93 -14.22 5.73
CA ASN A 53 -2.45 -13.34 6.77
C ASN A 53 -1.36 -12.37 7.25
N VAL A 54 -1.71 -11.42 8.08
CA VAL A 54 -0.77 -10.59 8.81
C VAL A 54 -0.87 -10.93 10.29
N CYS A 55 0.27 -11.30 10.87
CA CYS A 55 0.40 -11.53 12.31
C CYS A 55 0.92 -10.24 12.96
N VAL A 56 0.18 -9.73 13.95
CA VAL A 56 0.51 -8.53 14.72
C VAL A 56 0.67 -8.93 16.18
N ASN A 57 1.87 -8.77 16.75
CA ASN A 57 2.20 -9.17 18.12
C ASN A 57 1.78 -10.61 18.48
N GLY A 58 1.73 -11.52 17.49
CA GLY A 58 1.36 -12.94 17.68
C GLY A 58 -0.10 -13.27 17.36
N GLU A 59 -0.93 -12.28 17.06
CA GLU A 59 -2.34 -12.44 16.66
C GLU A 59 -2.52 -12.14 15.18
N ASN A 60 -3.32 -12.93 14.50
CA ASN A 60 -3.60 -12.76 13.08
C ASN A 60 -4.75 -11.79 12.84
N TRP A 61 -4.75 -11.11 11.69
CA TRP A 61 -5.96 -10.45 11.19
C TRP A 61 -7.11 -11.46 11.05
N GLU A 62 -8.35 -10.98 11.10
CA GLU A 62 -9.53 -11.84 10.93
C GLU A 62 -9.68 -12.36 9.50
N THR A 63 -9.30 -11.55 8.51
CA THR A 63 -9.42 -11.89 7.09
C THR A 63 -8.16 -12.59 6.58
N VAL A 64 -8.36 -13.68 5.84
CA VAL A 64 -7.33 -14.41 5.11
C VAL A 64 -7.38 -13.98 3.64
N PHE A 65 -6.22 -13.86 3.00
CA PHE A 65 -6.09 -13.43 1.61
C PHE A 65 -5.32 -14.44 0.78
N ASP A 66 -5.53 -14.46 -0.54
CA ASP A 66 -4.78 -15.31 -1.46
C ASP A 66 -3.30 -14.89 -1.55
N LYS A 67 -3.04 -13.58 -1.44
CA LYS A 67 -1.70 -12.98 -1.42
C LYS A 67 -1.70 -11.71 -0.59
N ILE A 68 -0.56 -11.44 0.07
CA ILE A 68 -0.29 -10.18 0.76
C ILE A 68 1.14 -9.77 0.41
N TRP A 69 1.36 -8.49 0.17
CA TRP A 69 2.70 -7.93 0.04
C TRP A 69 2.75 -6.46 0.43
N TYR A 70 3.96 -5.92 0.55
CA TYR A 70 4.22 -4.51 0.86
C TYR A 70 3.56 -4.06 2.15
N LEU A 71 3.77 -4.83 3.23
CA LEU A 71 3.27 -4.52 4.56
C LEU A 71 4.02 -3.34 5.15
N ARG A 72 3.32 -2.28 5.54
CA ARG A 72 3.91 -1.05 6.09
C ARG A 72 3.03 -0.44 7.17
N PHE A 73 3.67 0.08 8.22
CA PHE A 73 2.98 0.97 9.15
C PHE A 73 2.88 2.38 8.57
N ALA A 74 1.70 2.98 8.66
CA ALA A 74 1.49 4.40 8.45
C ALA A 74 2.06 5.19 9.65
N PRO A 75 2.36 6.50 9.48
CA PRO A 75 2.83 7.34 10.57
C PRO A 75 1.93 7.40 11.81
N ASP A 76 0.62 7.21 11.64
CA ASP A 76 -0.37 7.15 12.73
C ASP A 76 -0.45 5.79 13.44
N GLY A 77 0.35 4.81 12.98
CA GLY A 77 0.42 3.47 13.55
C GLY A 77 -0.53 2.45 12.93
N ARG A 78 -1.40 2.84 12.01
CA ARG A 78 -2.21 1.87 11.25
C ARG A 78 -1.31 1.04 10.33
N LEU A 79 -1.71 -0.20 10.11
CA LEU A 79 -0.97 -1.15 9.30
C LEU A 79 -1.66 -1.35 7.97
N ALA A 80 -0.97 -1.07 6.87
CA ALA A 80 -1.49 -1.21 5.52
C ALA A 80 -0.69 -2.21 4.71
N ALA A 81 -1.36 -2.95 3.84
CA ALA A 81 -0.75 -3.90 2.91
C ALA A 81 -1.54 -3.97 1.60
N PHE A 82 -0.88 -4.40 0.54
CA PHE A 82 -1.56 -4.85 -0.67
C PHE A 82 -2.04 -6.29 -0.47
N VAL A 83 -3.31 -6.53 -0.71
CA VAL A 83 -3.94 -7.83 -0.57
C VAL A 83 -4.65 -8.25 -1.85
N SER A 84 -4.68 -9.55 -2.10
CA SER A 84 -5.38 -10.11 -3.25
C SER A 84 -6.38 -11.16 -2.82
N GLU A 85 -7.54 -11.13 -3.46
CA GLU A 85 -8.61 -12.09 -3.31
C GLU A 85 -9.21 -12.39 -4.69
N MET A 86 -9.31 -13.66 -5.07
CA MET A 86 -9.83 -14.11 -6.38
C MET A 86 -9.12 -13.47 -7.59
N GLY A 87 -7.83 -13.12 -7.44
CA GLY A 87 -7.02 -12.53 -8.49
C GLY A 87 -7.14 -11.00 -8.62
N GLU A 88 -8.01 -10.35 -7.86
CA GLU A 88 -8.12 -8.90 -7.77
C GLU A 88 -7.32 -8.35 -6.57
N TRP A 89 -6.84 -7.13 -6.69
CA TRP A 89 -6.00 -6.48 -5.69
C TRP A 89 -6.71 -5.31 -5.02
N THR A 90 -6.37 -5.07 -3.77
CA THR A 90 -6.81 -3.88 -3.03
C THR A 90 -5.82 -3.53 -1.92
N VAL A 91 -6.12 -2.50 -1.15
CA VAL A 91 -5.41 -2.17 0.09
C VAL A 91 -6.22 -2.68 1.27
N ALA A 92 -5.58 -3.38 2.20
CA ALA A 92 -6.15 -3.64 3.52
C ALA A 92 -5.50 -2.71 4.55
N VAL A 93 -6.30 -2.14 5.44
CA VAL A 93 -5.84 -1.31 6.55
C VAL A 93 -6.33 -1.95 7.85
N ASP A 94 -5.40 -2.31 8.74
CA ASP A 94 -5.69 -3.04 9.99
C ASP A 94 -6.58 -4.28 9.76
N GLY A 95 -6.32 -5.00 8.66
CA GLY A 95 -7.06 -6.21 8.27
C GLY A 95 -8.38 -5.97 7.54
N GLN A 96 -8.78 -4.73 7.33
CA GLN A 96 -10.00 -4.39 6.62
C GLN A 96 -9.68 -3.98 5.17
N PRO A 97 -10.02 -4.79 4.16
CA PRO A 97 -9.80 -4.44 2.76
C PRO A 97 -10.72 -3.30 2.32
N TRP A 98 -10.23 -2.47 1.40
CA TRP A 98 -11.08 -1.49 0.73
C TRP A 98 -12.14 -2.20 -0.13
N ASP A 99 -13.27 -1.53 -0.36
CA ASP A 99 -14.37 -2.06 -1.17
C ASP A 99 -14.00 -2.15 -2.66
N HIS A 100 -13.24 -1.16 -3.17
CA HIS A 100 -12.78 -1.17 -4.56
C HIS A 100 -11.70 -2.23 -4.75
N LYS A 101 -11.88 -3.03 -5.79
CA LYS A 101 -10.91 -4.03 -6.27
C LYS A 101 -10.35 -3.59 -7.61
N PHE A 102 -9.10 -3.96 -7.86
CA PHE A 102 -8.31 -3.53 -9.01
C PHE A 102 -7.60 -4.72 -9.64
N GLY A 103 -7.27 -4.62 -10.92
CA GLY A 103 -6.39 -5.60 -11.57
C GLY A 103 -4.98 -5.57 -10.98
N TYR A 104 -4.50 -4.36 -10.56
CA TYR A 104 -3.21 -4.20 -9.89
C TYR A 104 -3.14 -2.92 -9.05
N VAL A 105 -2.34 -2.96 -7.97
CA VAL A 105 -2.07 -1.83 -7.08
C VAL A 105 -0.57 -1.71 -6.81
N TRP A 106 -0.05 -0.48 -6.72
CA TRP A 106 1.35 -0.22 -6.40
C TRP A 106 1.55 1.16 -5.80
N ASN A 107 2.76 1.42 -5.31
CA ASN A 107 3.18 2.74 -4.79
C ASN A 107 2.30 3.24 -3.64
N LEU A 108 2.26 2.48 -2.54
CA LEU A 108 1.58 2.87 -1.30
C LEU A 108 2.22 4.15 -0.74
N MET A 109 1.41 5.18 -0.52
CA MET A 109 1.81 6.48 -0.01
C MET A 109 0.99 6.82 1.23
N PHE A 110 1.64 7.42 2.21
CA PHE A 110 0.98 7.93 3.42
C PHE A 110 1.16 9.44 3.52
N SER A 111 0.13 10.13 3.99
CA SER A 111 0.30 11.52 4.45
C SER A 111 1.22 11.56 5.68
N PRO A 112 1.90 12.68 5.96
CA PRO A 112 2.80 12.80 7.12
C PRO A 112 2.17 12.45 8.47
N GLU A 113 0.86 12.68 8.62
CA GLU A 113 0.11 12.32 9.82
C GLU A 113 -0.47 10.90 9.77
N GLY A 114 -0.33 10.21 8.63
CA GLY A 114 -0.82 8.85 8.42
C GLY A 114 -2.31 8.71 8.12
N ASN A 115 -3.11 9.75 8.29
CA ASN A 115 -4.56 9.70 8.16
C ASN A 115 -5.07 9.47 6.74
N ASN A 116 -4.27 9.79 5.71
CA ASN A 116 -4.59 9.52 4.32
C ASN A 116 -3.61 8.51 3.71
N ILE A 117 -4.16 7.53 3.02
CA ILE A 117 -3.45 6.46 2.32
C ILE A 117 -3.80 6.55 0.84
N ALA A 118 -2.79 6.69 -0.01
CA ALA A 118 -2.97 6.74 -1.45
C ALA A 118 -2.19 5.62 -2.13
N VAL A 119 -2.73 5.12 -3.24
CA VAL A 119 -2.09 4.08 -4.07
C VAL A 119 -2.34 4.37 -5.54
N ALA A 120 -1.40 4.01 -6.38
CA ALA A 120 -1.63 3.91 -7.81
C ALA A 120 -2.39 2.60 -8.10
N VAL A 121 -3.34 2.67 -9.01
CA VAL A 121 -4.23 1.55 -9.35
C VAL A 121 -4.32 1.34 -10.85
N GLN A 122 -4.55 0.11 -11.26
CA GLN A 122 -4.84 -0.26 -12.64
C GLN A 122 -6.07 -1.17 -12.66
N GLN A 123 -7.03 -0.82 -13.51
CA GLN A 123 -8.21 -1.64 -13.80
C GLN A 123 -8.48 -1.60 -15.31
N ASP A 124 -8.62 -2.76 -15.95
CA ASP A 124 -8.96 -2.88 -17.37
C ASP A 124 -8.04 -2.05 -18.31
N MET A 125 -6.73 -2.09 -18.06
CA MET A 125 -5.70 -1.30 -18.75
C MET A 125 -5.82 0.22 -18.59
N ALA A 126 -6.65 0.69 -17.66
CA ALA A 126 -6.78 2.10 -17.29
C ALA A 126 -6.12 2.34 -15.93
N TYR A 127 -5.44 3.46 -15.80
CA TYR A 127 -4.59 3.80 -14.66
C TYR A 127 -5.10 5.04 -13.94
N GLY A 128 -5.01 5.03 -12.61
CA GLY A 128 -5.44 6.13 -11.76
C GLY A 128 -4.77 6.10 -10.39
N ILE A 129 -5.23 6.95 -9.49
CA ILE A 129 -4.85 6.92 -8.07
C ILE A 129 -6.12 6.79 -7.23
N ALA A 130 -6.04 6.05 -6.13
CA ALA A 130 -7.07 5.99 -5.11
C ALA A 130 -6.53 6.59 -3.81
N ILE A 131 -7.35 7.37 -3.10
CA ILE A 131 -7.10 7.86 -1.73
C ILE A 131 -8.20 7.33 -0.83
N ASN A 132 -7.86 6.60 0.25
CA ASN A 132 -8.81 6.08 1.23
C ASN A 132 -10.05 5.44 0.56
N ASN A 133 -9.81 4.54 -0.42
CA ASN A 133 -10.86 3.86 -1.18
C ASN A 133 -11.66 4.75 -2.17
N VAL A 134 -11.27 6.01 -2.40
CA VAL A 134 -11.88 6.89 -3.41
C VAL A 134 -10.95 6.99 -4.62
N VAL A 135 -11.40 6.47 -5.75
CA VAL A 135 -10.63 6.41 -7.01
C VAL A 135 -10.81 7.71 -7.80
N TRP A 136 -9.79 8.13 -8.54
CA TRP A 136 -9.93 9.19 -9.53
C TRP A 136 -11.10 8.92 -10.46
N GLU A 137 -11.83 9.99 -10.82
CA GLU A 137 -12.95 9.90 -11.75
C GLU A 137 -12.48 9.63 -13.19
N ASP A 138 -11.41 10.34 -13.62
CA ASP A 138 -10.80 10.11 -14.93
C ASP A 138 -9.63 9.13 -14.79
N THR A 139 -9.49 8.26 -15.79
CA THR A 139 -8.41 7.27 -15.91
C THR A 139 -7.62 7.50 -17.18
N PHE A 140 -6.41 6.96 -17.23
CA PHE A 140 -5.44 7.20 -18.30
C PHE A 140 -4.85 5.89 -18.81
N SER A 141 -4.35 5.90 -20.05
CA SER A 141 -3.71 4.72 -20.64
C SER A 141 -2.33 4.40 -20.03
N ASN A 142 -1.71 5.37 -19.34
CA ASN A 142 -0.49 5.15 -18.56
C ASN A 142 -0.40 6.18 -17.43
N LEU A 143 0.25 5.78 -16.32
CA LEU A 143 0.47 6.64 -15.16
C LEU A 143 1.85 6.34 -14.55
N THR A 144 2.64 7.40 -14.34
CA THR A 144 3.96 7.30 -13.71
C THR A 144 4.15 8.37 -12.65
N ASN A 145 5.10 8.14 -11.75
CA ASN A 145 5.46 9.08 -10.69
C ASN A 145 4.26 9.60 -9.87
N PRO A 146 3.40 8.72 -9.34
CA PRO A 146 2.32 9.15 -8.46
C PRO A 146 2.90 9.76 -7.19
N ILE A 147 2.32 10.88 -6.74
CA ILE A 147 2.69 11.57 -5.51
C ILE A 147 1.43 11.97 -4.73
N LEU A 148 1.60 12.04 -3.42
CA LEU A 148 0.61 12.55 -2.48
C LEU A 148 1.10 13.90 -1.93
N SER A 149 0.22 14.87 -1.83
CA SER A 149 0.56 16.19 -1.26
C SER A 149 0.93 16.09 0.23
N PRO A 150 1.73 17.03 0.75
CA PRO A 150 2.13 17.02 2.16
C PRO A 150 0.97 17.07 3.16
N ASP A 151 -0.16 17.64 2.78
CA ASP A 151 -1.39 17.64 3.60
C ASP A 151 -2.25 16.39 3.39
N GLY A 152 -1.82 15.49 2.50
CA GLY A 152 -2.50 14.23 2.20
C GLY A 152 -3.83 14.36 1.46
N THR A 153 -4.20 15.56 0.99
CA THR A 153 -5.55 15.81 0.43
C THR A 153 -5.60 15.72 -1.09
N ARG A 154 -4.45 15.80 -1.76
CA ARG A 154 -4.35 15.83 -3.22
C ARG A 154 -3.33 14.86 -3.75
N THR A 155 -3.56 14.37 -4.94
CA THR A 155 -2.62 13.49 -5.66
C THR A 155 -2.30 14.05 -7.03
N ALA A 156 -1.08 13.79 -7.49
CA ALA A 156 -0.66 14.10 -8.85
C ALA A 156 0.14 12.97 -9.45
N ALA A 157 0.15 12.90 -10.78
CA ALA A 157 0.98 11.96 -11.53
C ALA A 157 1.26 12.50 -12.92
N ALA A 158 2.31 11.97 -13.57
CA ALA A 158 2.46 12.09 -15.01
C ALA A 158 1.59 11.04 -15.68
N VAL A 159 0.68 11.48 -16.57
CA VAL A 159 -0.30 10.61 -17.23
C VAL A 159 -0.21 10.74 -18.74
N GLN A 160 -0.46 9.65 -19.44
CA GLN A 160 -0.49 9.63 -20.89
C GLN A 160 -1.84 10.13 -21.39
N VAL A 161 -1.84 11.21 -22.17
CA VAL A 161 -3.05 11.90 -22.68
C VAL A 161 -3.32 11.63 -24.16
N ALA A 162 -2.36 11.03 -24.87
CA ALA A 162 -2.56 10.58 -26.24
C ALA A 162 -1.86 9.23 -26.45
N ASP A 163 -2.62 8.31 -27.01
CA ASP A 163 -2.16 6.98 -27.42
C ASP A 163 -1.64 6.99 -28.85
N PHE A 164 -0.56 6.27 -29.09
CA PHE A 164 -0.11 5.98 -30.44
C PHE A 164 -0.46 4.55 -30.80
N GLY A 165 -1.69 4.31 -31.25
CA GLY A 165 -2.18 3.11 -31.92
C GLY A 165 -1.78 1.74 -31.36
N GLU A 166 -2.64 0.78 -31.49
CA GLU A 166 -2.43 -0.60 -31.03
C GLU A 166 -1.17 -1.24 -31.63
N GLY A 167 -0.33 -1.84 -30.79
CA GLY A 167 0.58 -2.90 -31.18
C GLY A 167 2.08 -2.62 -31.17
N GLU A 168 2.58 -1.45 -30.79
CA GLU A 168 4.03 -1.19 -30.75
C GLU A 168 4.50 -0.79 -29.34
N ILE A 169 5.13 -1.73 -28.64
CA ILE A 169 5.64 -1.57 -27.27
C ILE A 169 6.59 -0.35 -27.13
N HIS A 170 7.33 0.04 -28.18
CA HIS A 170 8.21 1.20 -28.12
C HIS A 170 7.46 2.54 -28.14
N LYS A 171 6.23 2.58 -28.62
CA LYS A 171 5.40 3.80 -28.61
C LYS A 171 4.79 4.08 -27.24
N PHE A 172 4.82 3.12 -26.32
CA PHE A 172 4.47 3.32 -24.93
C PHE A 172 5.40 4.34 -24.24
N GLN A 173 6.66 4.44 -24.71
CA GLN A 173 7.64 5.39 -24.21
C GLN A 173 7.59 6.74 -24.94
N GLU A 174 6.98 6.81 -26.11
CA GLU A 174 6.90 8.00 -26.97
C GLU A 174 5.54 8.71 -26.88
N GLY A 175 4.64 8.30 -25.95
CA GLY A 175 3.34 8.90 -25.72
C GLY A 175 3.43 10.38 -25.33
N VAL A 176 2.34 11.12 -25.54
CA VAL A 176 2.22 12.48 -25.01
C VAL A 176 1.77 12.38 -23.56
N PHE A 177 2.59 12.90 -22.66
CA PHE A 177 2.33 12.95 -21.23
C PHE A 177 1.96 14.37 -20.79
N SER A 178 1.09 14.46 -19.82
CA SER A 178 0.71 15.67 -19.09
C SER A 178 0.77 15.42 -17.59
N ALA A 179 0.71 16.47 -16.79
CA ALA A 179 0.47 16.33 -15.36
C ALA A 179 -1.02 16.22 -15.09
N ALA A 180 -1.44 15.23 -14.33
CA ALA A 180 -2.78 15.16 -13.77
C ALA A 180 -2.74 15.53 -12.29
N LEU A 181 -3.73 16.29 -11.83
CA LEU A 181 -3.95 16.66 -10.45
C LEU A 181 -5.37 16.22 -10.06
N ASP A 182 -5.47 15.31 -9.09
CA ASP A 182 -6.73 14.68 -8.68
C ASP A 182 -7.54 14.11 -9.87
N GLY A 183 -6.82 13.50 -10.83
CA GLY A 183 -7.38 12.91 -12.03
C GLY A 183 -7.70 13.90 -13.16
N LYS A 184 -7.42 15.18 -13.03
CA LYS A 184 -7.67 16.19 -14.09
C LYS A 184 -6.36 16.69 -14.68
N THR A 185 -6.27 16.78 -16.02
CA THR A 185 -5.10 17.28 -16.79
C THR A 185 -5.29 18.72 -17.22
#